data_390f5067d4bd6125ee46a6e0f5128d5e
#
_entry.id   390f5067d4bd6125ee46a6e0f5128d5e
#
_cell.length_a   1.000
_cell.length_b   1.000
_cell.length_c   1.000
_cell.angle_alpha   90.00
_cell.angle_beta   90.00
_cell.angle_gamma   90.00
#
_symmetry.space_group_name_H-M   'P 1'
#
loop_
_entity.id
_entity.type
_entity.pdbx_description
1 polymer ?
#
loop_
_entity_poly.entity_id
_entity_poly.type
_entity_poly.pdbx_seq_one_letter_code
_entity_poly.pdbx_strand_id
1 'polypeptide(L)'
;MHTKIKYVLLTLLIICFGTSQAQRYYLLDNKPATDWMTEAYPIGNGRIGAMIFAGVNQEHIQFNENSLWTGDEQETGAYQAFGDLFVRFDSDVNKSFTAYSRKLNLDKGLHEIAYQQDGQQINRRYFASQPDQVMVFEYANSKKGKLNAQIALQDAHGQAVQVEDGHLWFQGTLDNGMRYAAQVRVQVVGGSLSKTTDEKGQAVLNVKSADRIVLLLSAATDYANTRATKWKSAEEPMKVNERYLQQAEKYGVNKLLARHVADYTALFNLVELDLDHSQLDSKQTTKALLEAYKKQPIPALEALVYQYGRYLLISSSRKGGLPANLQGLWNNSNNPPWRSDYHSNINVQMNYWPAEVANLRESAWPYLDYINSMREVKKINTQKEFPGVRGWTVKTENNIFGGESFLWNTPGSAWYAQALWEHYAFNRDEKYLREFAYPILKEISEFWDDRLVRRPDGTVVAPKGWSPEHGPTEDAVSYDHQIIYDLFNNYIQASTILKLDDDYRKHITALRDALLKPKIGTWGQLQEWETDRDDPQDKHRHVSHLFGLYPGNQFSVLKTPELAKAARVTLTARGDESTGWSMAWKVAFWARLQDGNHAYKILTNFINLVGGDDID
;
A
#
# COMPACT_ATOMS: atom_id res chain seq x y z
N MET A 1 -73.39 30.22 8.42
CA MET A 1 -72.66 29.33 9.35
C MET A 1 -71.28 29.08 8.77
N HIS A 2 -70.25 29.79 9.24
CA HIS A 2 -68.87 29.68 8.75
C HIS A 2 -68.06 29.01 9.84
N THR A 3 -67.62 27.79 9.56
CA THR A 3 -66.71 27.03 10.45
C THR A 3 -65.30 27.35 10.06
N LYS A 4 -64.54 28.03 10.94
CA LYS A 4 -63.08 28.28 10.79
C LYS A 4 -62.30 27.04 11.26
N ILE A 5 -61.55 26.42 10.34
CA ILE A 5 -60.56 25.36 10.66
C ILE A 5 -59.27 26.06 11.03
N LYS A 6 -58.80 25.85 12.29
CA LYS A 6 -57.47 26.28 12.77
C LYS A 6 -56.47 25.19 12.42
N TYR A 7 -55.49 25.53 11.60
CA TYR A 7 -54.31 24.70 11.40
C TYR A 7 -53.35 24.89 12.58
N VAL A 8 -53.10 23.82 13.32
CA VAL A 8 -52.00 23.75 14.31
C VAL A 8 -50.77 23.25 13.59
N LEU A 9 -49.77 24.12 13.39
CA LEU A 9 -48.44 23.74 12.91
C LEU A 9 -47.69 23.06 14.06
N LEU A 10 -47.50 21.76 13.96
CA LEU A 10 -46.62 20.99 14.85
C LEU A 10 -45.20 21.08 14.31
N THR A 11 -44.36 21.94 14.89
CA THR A 11 -42.94 22.05 14.58
C THR A 11 -42.23 20.89 15.26
N LEU A 12 -41.89 19.84 14.50
CA LEU A 12 -41.01 18.78 14.99
C LEU A 12 -39.59 19.34 15.07
N LEU A 13 -39.10 19.59 16.29
CA LEU A 13 -37.69 19.80 16.57
C LEU A 13 -36.98 18.44 16.45
N ILE A 14 -36.31 18.19 15.31
CA ILE A 14 -35.39 17.07 15.18
C ILE A 14 -34.14 17.47 15.97
N ILE A 15 -34.03 17.04 17.23
CA ILE A 15 -32.79 17.07 18.00
C ILE A 15 -31.93 15.97 17.41
N CYS A 16 -31.01 16.32 16.51
CA CYS A 16 -29.90 15.45 16.14
C CYS A 16 -29.01 15.27 17.38
N PHE A 17 -29.31 14.28 18.20
CA PHE A 17 -28.29 13.71 19.05
C PHE A 17 -27.23 13.11 18.14
N GLY A 18 -26.16 13.83 17.89
CA GLY A 18 -24.92 13.26 17.41
C GLY A 18 -24.45 12.25 18.45
N THR A 19 -24.84 11.00 18.28
CA THR A 19 -24.22 9.91 19.02
C THR A 19 -22.75 9.95 18.64
N SER A 20 -21.88 10.35 19.57
CA SER A 20 -20.45 10.12 19.48
C SER A 20 -20.31 8.61 19.28
N GLN A 21 -20.11 8.19 18.04
CA GLN A 21 -19.85 6.79 17.74
C GLN A 21 -18.57 6.43 18.50
N ALA A 22 -18.64 5.45 19.40
CA ALA A 22 -17.47 4.97 20.10
C ALA A 22 -16.41 4.57 19.07
N GLN A 23 -15.15 4.96 19.29
CA GLN A 23 -14.04 4.55 18.43
C GLN A 23 -13.94 3.03 18.46
N ARG A 24 -14.03 2.38 17.29
CA ARG A 24 -14.06 0.93 17.18
C ARG A 24 -12.68 0.34 16.88
N TYR A 25 -11.94 1.00 15.99
CA TYR A 25 -10.67 0.49 15.48
C TYR A 25 -9.53 1.46 15.77
N TYR A 26 -8.58 1.04 16.56
CA TYR A 26 -7.40 1.84 16.90
C TYR A 26 -6.24 0.95 17.33
N LEU A 27 -5.01 1.43 17.09
CA LEU A 27 -3.81 0.94 17.75
C LEU A 27 -3.54 1.86 18.95
N LEU A 28 -3.11 1.30 20.06
CA LEU A 28 -2.88 2.03 21.32
C LEU A 28 -1.59 1.58 21.99
N ASP A 29 -0.75 2.55 22.35
CA ASP A 29 0.40 2.32 23.21
C ASP A 29 0.47 3.35 24.36
N ASN A 30 1.14 2.97 25.43
CA ASN A 30 1.33 3.78 26.65
C ASN A 30 2.77 4.29 26.81
N LYS A 31 3.59 4.21 25.77
CA LYS A 31 4.96 4.73 25.70
C LYS A 31 5.27 5.28 24.31
N PRO A 32 6.23 6.21 24.16
CA PRO A 32 6.78 6.59 22.86
C PRO A 32 7.36 5.40 22.10
N ALA A 33 7.42 5.50 20.76
CA ALA A 33 8.17 4.57 19.94
C ALA A 33 9.68 4.84 20.03
N THR A 34 10.47 3.79 19.98
CA THR A 34 11.92 3.83 19.92
C THR A 34 12.46 3.16 18.64
N ASP A 35 11.65 2.32 18.03
CA ASP A 35 11.99 1.61 16.80
C ASP A 35 11.06 2.03 15.66
N TRP A 36 11.67 2.30 14.47
CA TRP A 36 10.97 2.78 13.29
C TRP A 36 10.00 1.73 12.71
N MET A 37 10.44 0.48 12.64
CA MET A 37 9.72 -0.59 11.95
C MET A 37 8.64 -1.21 12.83
N THR A 38 8.93 -1.45 14.10
CA THR A 38 8.08 -2.26 14.98
C THR A 38 7.23 -1.43 15.95
N GLU A 39 7.55 -0.14 16.16
CA GLU A 39 6.85 0.67 17.16
C GLU A 39 6.27 1.98 16.61
N ALA A 40 6.90 2.64 15.60
CA ALA A 40 6.37 3.89 15.06
C ALA A 40 5.04 3.68 14.33
N TYR A 41 4.14 4.68 14.37
CA TYR A 41 2.86 4.59 13.68
C TYR A 41 2.88 5.31 12.34
N PRO A 42 2.43 4.65 11.26
CA PRO A 42 2.35 5.25 9.92
C PRO A 42 1.14 6.18 9.79
N ILE A 43 1.35 7.34 9.16
CA ILE A 43 0.28 8.15 8.57
C ILE A 43 0.57 8.36 7.08
N GLY A 44 -0.46 8.58 6.26
CA GLY A 44 -0.26 8.80 4.83
C GLY A 44 -1.54 9.23 4.10
N ASN A 45 -1.36 9.80 2.91
CA ASN A 45 -2.46 10.26 2.05
C ASN A 45 -2.41 9.70 0.62
N GLY A 46 -1.61 8.64 0.40
CA GLY A 46 -1.39 8.01 -0.91
C GLY A 46 -0.27 8.66 -1.73
N ARG A 47 0.30 9.80 -1.31
CA ARG A 47 1.44 10.45 -1.95
C ARG A 47 2.56 10.78 -0.96
N ILE A 48 2.23 11.45 0.13
CA ILE A 48 3.15 11.72 1.25
C ILE A 48 2.72 10.95 2.48
N GLY A 49 3.69 10.47 3.24
CA GLY A 49 3.46 9.74 4.47
C GLY A 49 4.60 9.92 5.45
N ALA A 50 4.35 9.55 6.69
CA ALA A 50 5.35 9.63 7.75
C ALA A 50 5.21 8.50 8.77
N MET A 51 6.34 8.14 9.39
CA MET A 51 6.41 7.28 10.56
C MET A 51 6.62 8.17 11.80
N ILE A 52 5.74 8.00 12.80
CA ILE A 52 5.63 8.88 13.96
C ILE A 52 6.12 8.16 15.21
N PHE A 53 7.13 8.73 15.88
CA PHE A 53 7.69 8.17 17.11
C PHE A 53 6.94 8.63 18.37
N ALA A 54 6.31 9.79 18.33
CA ALA A 54 5.55 10.38 19.44
C ALA A 54 6.36 10.60 20.73
N GLY A 55 7.62 10.99 20.60
CA GLY A 55 8.51 11.26 21.73
C GLY A 55 8.06 12.47 22.57
N VAL A 56 8.26 12.41 23.88
CA VAL A 56 7.80 13.46 24.80
C VAL A 56 8.69 14.69 24.72
N ASN A 57 10.00 14.52 24.92
CA ASN A 57 10.97 15.63 24.90
C ASN A 57 11.43 15.98 23.49
N GLN A 58 11.48 15.00 22.60
CA GLN A 58 11.78 15.17 21.19
C GLN A 58 10.82 14.33 20.38
N GLU A 59 10.00 14.98 19.57
CA GLU A 59 9.25 14.30 18.50
C GLU A 59 10.19 14.04 17.34
N HIS A 60 10.09 12.85 16.75
CA HIS A 60 10.72 12.47 15.51
C HIS A 60 9.66 12.03 14.51
N ILE A 61 9.68 12.59 13.33
CA ILE A 61 8.76 12.34 12.23
C ILE A 61 9.62 12.08 10.99
N GLN A 62 9.78 10.82 10.60
CA GLN A 62 10.44 10.47 9.34
C GLN A 62 9.38 10.47 8.23
N PHE A 63 9.64 11.11 7.10
CA PHE A 63 8.64 11.28 6.04
C PHE A 63 9.14 10.91 4.65
N ASN A 64 8.18 10.55 3.79
CA ASN A 64 8.38 10.15 2.40
C ASN A 64 7.41 10.86 1.45
N GLU A 65 7.80 10.90 0.20
CA GLU A 65 6.97 11.18 -0.97
C GLU A 65 7.20 10.07 -2.00
N ASN A 66 6.12 9.47 -2.53
CA ASN A 66 6.17 8.18 -3.23
C ASN A 66 6.88 8.19 -4.59
N SER A 67 7.23 9.34 -5.13
CA SER A 67 7.92 9.45 -6.42
C SER A 67 9.42 9.77 -6.33
N LEU A 68 9.99 9.83 -5.12
CA LEU A 68 11.44 10.05 -4.98
C LEU A 68 12.21 8.75 -5.22
N TRP A 69 12.66 8.54 -6.45
CA TRP A 69 13.38 7.33 -6.89
C TRP A 69 14.67 7.67 -7.62
N THR A 70 15.68 6.83 -7.45
CA THR A 70 16.81 6.71 -8.38
C THR A 70 16.44 5.77 -9.53
N GLY A 71 17.36 5.59 -10.50
CA GLY A 71 17.11 4.75 -11.68
C GLY A 71 16.45 5.51 -12.83
N ASP A 72 16.12 4.79 -13.90
CA ASP A 72 15.59 5.32 -15.15
C ASP A 72 14.76 4.27 -15.92
N GLU A 73 14.61 4.39 -17.26
CA GLU A 73 13.90 3.41 -18.11
C GLU A 73 14.65 2.07 -18.27
N GLN A 74 15.88 1.94 -17.76
CA GLN A 74 16.73 0.74 -17.93
C GLN A 74 17.10 0.13 -16.57
N GLU A 75 17.52 0.96 -15.62
CA GLU A 75 17.96 0.55 -14.30
C GLU A 75 16.86 0.76 -13.26
N THR A 76 16.60 -0.25 -12.43
CA THR A 76 15.56 -0.16 -11.39
C THR A 76 15.81 0.98 -10.41
N GLY A 77 17.07 1.24 -10.04
CA GLY A 77 17.38 2.17 -8.97
C GLY A 77 16.75 1.74 -7.64
N ALA A 78 16.29 2.69 -6.83
CA ALA A 78 15.65 2.41 -5.54
C ALA A 78 14.72 3.55 -5.12
N TYR A 79 13.67 3.22 -4.37
CA TYR A 79 12.85 4.18 -3.64
C TYR A 79 13.69 4.82 -2.53
N GLN A 80 13.59 6.14 -2.35
CA GLN A 80 14.48 6.89 -1.47
C GLN A 80 13.77 7.37 -0.20
N ALA A 81 14.49 7.45 0.91
CA ALA A 81 14.07 8.25 2.06
C ALA A 81 13.98 9.72 1.66
N PHE A 82 13.08 10.49 2.25
CA PHE A 82 12.92 11.91 1.89
C PHE A 82 13.54 12.84 2.93
N GLY A 83 13.19 12.67 4.19
CA GLY A 83 13.73 13.49 5.26
C GLY A 83 13.11 13.25 6.63
N ASP A 84 13.57 14.03 7.59
CA ASP A 84 13.17 13.95 8.99
C ASP A 84 12.78 15.34 9.53
N LEU A 85 11.72 15.39 10.32
CA LEU A 85 11.26 16.55 11.05
C LEU A 85 11.39 16.28 12.54
N PHE A 86 12.10 17.15 13.25
CA PHE A 86 12.29 17.06 14.70
C PHE A 86 11.64 18.26 15.40
N VAL A 87 10.93 17.98 16.49
CA VAL A 87 10.42 19.01 17.40
C VAL A 87 10.95 18.72 18.80
N ARG A 88 11.94 19.50 19.24
CA ARG A 88 12.56 19.38 20.56
C ARG A 88 11.90 20.36 21.49
N PHE A 89 11.23 19.85 22.51
CA PHE A 89 10.58 20.66 23.52
C PHE A 89 11.59 21.07 24.60
N ASP A 90 11.47 22.33 25.02
CA ASP A 90 12.30 22.89 26.11
C ASP A 90 11.78 22.38 27.48
N SER A 91 11.89 21.07 27.66
CA SER A 91 11.53 20.35 28.88
C SER A 91 12.78 19.71 29.47
N ASP A 92 12.91 19.75 30.80
CA ASP A 92 13.96 19.01 31.47
C ASP A 92 13.83 17.52 31.15
N VAL A 93 14.83 16.95 30.48
CA VAL A 93 14.87 15.54 30.07
C VAL A 93 14.71 14.56 31.22
N ASN A 94 14.97 15.02 32.47
CA ASN A 94 14.83 14.22 33.68
C ASN A 94 13.41 14.28 34.28
N LYS A 95 12.51 15.10 33.73
CA LYS A 95 11.14 15.18 34.25
C LYS A 95 10.29 14.01 33.75
N SER A 96 9.68 13.33 34.69
CA SER A 96 8.74 12.25 34.41
C SER A 96 7.45 12.79 33.80
N PHE A 97 6.89 12.01 32.88
CA PHE A 97 5.53 12.20 32.37
C PHE A 97 4.61 11.07 32.86
N THR A 98 3.33 11.32 32.92
CA THR A 98 2.32 10.36 33.37
C THR A 98 1.14 10.34 32.41
N ALA A 99 0.29 9.33 32.54
CA ALA A 99 -0.91 9.15 31.71
C ALA A 99 -0.64 9.27 30.21
N TYR A 100 0.50 8.74 29.76
CA TYR A 100 0.87 8.77 28.35
C TYR A 100 0.00 7.80 27.55
N SER A 101 -0.49 8.29 26.42
CA SER A 101 -1.25 7.52 25.43
C SER A 101 -0.90 8.03 24.03
N ARG A 102 -0.52 7.14 23.14
CA ARG A 102 -0.53 7.40 21.69
C ARG A 102 -1.48 6.43 21.02
N LYS A 103 -2.36 6.97 20.19
CA LYS A 103 -3.44 6.23 19.56
C LYS A 103 -3.46 6.54 18.07
N LEU A 104 -3.38 5.51 17.24
CA LEU A 104 -3.71 5.60 15.82
C LEU A 104 -5.18 5.21 15.65
N ASN A 105 -6.03 6.19 15.47
CA ASN A 105 -7.46 6.05 15.29
C ASN A 105 -7.75 5.72 13.82
N LEU A 106 -8.04 4.45 13.53
CA LEU A 106 -8.32 3.98 12.16
C LEU A 106 -9.67 4.46 11.64
N ASP A 107 -10.64 4.74 12.53
CA ASP A 107 -11.96 5.25 12.10
C ASP A 107 -11.86 6.64 11.45
N LYS A 108 -10.79 7.39 11.74
CA LYS A 108 -10.60 8.78 11.27
C LYS A 108 -9.27 9.01 10.56
N GLY A 109 -8.40 8.01 10.48
CA GLY A 109 -7.03 8.18 9.96
C GLY A 109 -6.23 9.23 10.73
N LEU A 110 -6.34 9.24 12.06
CA LEU A 110 -5.82 10.30 12.94
C LEU A 110 -4.90 9.71 14.00
N HIS A 111 -3.69 10.25 14.15
CA HIS A 111 -2.80 9.90 15.25
C HIS A 111 -2.95 10.94 16.39
N GLU A 112 -3.31 10.47 17.55
CA GLU A 112 -3.59 11.27 18.75
C GLU A 112 -2.61 10.89 19.86
N ILE A 113 -1.95 11.89 20.46
CA ILE A 113 -1.05 11.69 21.60
C ILE A 113 -1.51 12.58 22.75
N ALA A 114 -1.53 12.02 23.95
CA ALA A 114 -1.87 12.74 25.16
C ALA A 114 -0.99 12.29 26.33
N TYR A 115 -0.54 13.23 27.16
CA TYR A 115 0.21 12.94 28.38
C TYR A 115 0.17 14.13 29.36
N GLN A 116 0.52 13.87 30.62
CA GLN A 116 0.68 14.90 31.63
C GLN A 116 2.15 15.08 31.95
N GLN A 117 2.59 16.34 32.00
CA GLN A 117 3.94 16.73 32.42
C GLN A 117 3.87 18.09 33.18
N ASP A 118 4.51 18.21 34.31
CA ASP A 118 4.52 19.44 35.17
C ASP A 118 3.10 19.94 35.52
N GLY A 119 2.15 19.02 35.73
CA GLY A 119 0.76 19.36 36.02
C GLY A 119 0.02 20.03 34.84
N GLN A 120 0.50 19.79 33.62
CA GLN A 120 -0.08 20.28 32.38
C GLN A 120 -0.49 19.09 31.51
N GLN A 121 -1.64 19.20 30.85
CA GLN A 121 -2.07 18.25 29.85
C GLN A 121 -1.54 18.71 28.50
N ILE A 122 -0.77 17.86 27.84
CA ILE A 122 -0.29 18.04 26.46
C ILE A 122 -1.10 17.13 25.54
N ASN A 123 -1.60 17.69 24.46
CA ASN A 123 -2.30 16.96 23.42
C ASN A 123 -1.65 17.26 22.06
N ARG A 124 -1.50 16.23 21.24
CA ARG A 124 -0.99 16.34 19.87
C ARG A 124 -1.93 15.60 18.92
N ARG A 125 -2.11 16.14 17.70
CA ARG A 125 -2.91 15.51 16.63
C ARG A 125 -2.15 15.58 15.32
N TYR A 126 -2.01 14.43 14.67
CA TYR A 126 -1.28 14.33 13.40
C TYR A 126 -2.11 13.59 12.36
N PHE A 127 -2.11 14.09 11.13
CA PHE A 127 -2.80 13.48 10.02
C PHE A 127 -2.19 13.90 8.68
N ALA A 128 -2.40 13.08 7.65
CA ALA A 128 -2.01 13.39 6.27
C ALA A 128 -3.29 13.59 5.44
N SER A 129 -3.55 14.83 5.02
CA SER A 129 -4.75 15.19 4.26
C SER A 129 -4.55 14.93 2.78
N GLN A 130 -5.38 14.03 2.21
CA GLN A 130 -5.37 13.78 0.77
C GLN A 130 -5.93 14.98 -0.03
N PRO A 131 -7.09 15.58 0.33
CA PRO A 131 -7.63 16.68 -0.45
C PRO A 131 -6.80 17.97 -0.38
N ASP A 132 -5.91 18.10 0.61
CA ASP A 132 -5.07 19.29 0.81
C ASP A 132 -3.60 19.04 0.49
N GLN A 133 -3.19 17.79 0.29
CA GLN A 133 -1.82 17.38 -0.05
C GLN A 133 -0.75 17.84 0.93
N VAL A 134 -1.11 17.88 2.22
CA VAL A 134 -0.22 18.26 3.33
C VAL A 134 -0.32 17.28 4.49
N MET A 135 0.76 17.15 5.24
CA MET A 135 0.73 16.57 6.59
C MET A 135 0.61 17.68 7.63
N VAL A 136 -0.17 17.44 8.66
CA VAL A 136 -0.49 18.42 9.72
C VAL A 136 -0.07 17.83 11.05
N PHE A 137 0.74 18.59 11.81
CA PHE A 137 1.18 18.23 13.14
C PHE A 137 0.81 19.36 14.11
N GLU A 138 -0.12 19.11 15.01
CA GLU A 138 -0.61 20.08 15.98
C GLU A 138 -0.17 19.70 17.39
N TYR A 139 0.33 20.68 18.13
CA TYR A 139 0.75 20.59 19.51
C TYR A 139 -0.02 21.63 20.34
N ALA A 140 -0.67 21.18 21.41
CA ALA A 140 -1.44 22.05 22.30
C ALA A 140 -1.13 21.74 23.79
N ASN A 141 -1.12 22.77 24.61
CA ASN A 141 -0.93 22.66 26.05
C ASN A 141 -2.18 23.23 26.78
N SER A 142 -2.61 22.59 27.84
CA SER A 142 -3.73 23.04 28.64
C SER A 142 -3.50 24.41 29.33
N LYS A 143 -2.23 24.78 29.53
CA LYS A 143 -1.83 26.09 30.05
C LYS A 143 -1.26 26.96 28.94
N LYS A 144 -1.78 28.19 28.83
CA LYS A 144 -1.32 29.17 27.83
C LYS A 144 0.14 29.58 28.06
N GLY A 145 0.85 29.89 26.98
CA GLY A 145 2.23 30.38 27.00
C GLY A 145 3.25 29.35 27.53
N LYS A 146 2.99 28.06 27.42
CA LYS A 146 3.85 27.01 27.97
C LYS A 146 4.53 26.11 26.95
N LEU A 147 4.25 26.29 25.67
CA LEU A 147 4.97 25.53 24.61
C LEU A 147 6.22 26.31 24.21
N ASN A 148 7.38 25.72 24.49
CA ASN A 148 8.67 26.15 23.97
C ASN A 148 9.24 24.97 23.17
N ALA A 149 9.68 25.22 21.95
CA ALA A 149 10.18 24.15 21.08
C ALA A 149 11.18 24.66 20.06
N GLN A 150 12.15 23.83 19.71
CA GLN A 150 13.01 23.99 18.57
C GLN A 150 12.56 23.04 17.47
N ILE A 151 12.35 23.56 16.27
CA ILE A 151 11.88 22.81 15.09
C ILE A 151 13.03 22.74 14.08
N ALA A 152 13.43 21.52 13.75
CA ALA A 152 14.51 21.24 12.80
C ALA A 152 13.99 20.33 11.69
N LEU A 153 14.38 20.61 10.46
CA LEU A 153 14.15 19.78 9.28
C LEU A 153 15.50 19.20 8.81
N GLN A 154 15.49 18.00 8.29
CA GLN A 154 16.69 17.35 7.76
C GLN A 154 16.37 16.67 6.44
N ASP A 155 17.23 16.85 5.44
CA ASP A 155 17.17 16.12 4.17
C ASP A 155 17.92 14.80 4.27
N ALA A 156 17.33 13.73 3.74
CA ALA A 156 17.94 12.39 3.71
C ALA A 156 19.13 12.27 2.73
N HIS A 157 19.32 13.26 1.85
CA HIS A 157 20.40 13.33 0.87
C HIS A 157 21.44 14.42 1.17
N GLY A 158 21.36 15.03 2.36
CA GLY A 158 22.39 15.93 2.88
C GLY A 158 22.32 17.38 2.36
N GLN A 159 21.21 17.81 1.77
CA GLN A 159 21.05 19.22 1.38
C GLN A 159 20.90 20.12 2.61
N ALA A 160 21.47 21.30 2.53
CA ALA A 160 21.37 22.29 3.59
C ALA A 160 19.94 22.83 3.71
N VAL A 161 19.40 22.81 4.93
CA VAL A 161 18.08 23.38 5.24
C VAL A 161 18.17 24.90 5.32
N GLN A 162 17.23 25.55 4.64
CA GLN A 162 17.04 27.00 4.69
C GLN A 162 15.91 27.34 5.66
N VAL A 163 16.06 28.49 6.32
CA VAL A 163 15.06 29.05 7.24
C VAL A 163 14.80 30.51 6.87
N GLU A 164 13.57 30.80 6.47
CA GLU A 164 13.12 32.13 6.08
C GLU A 164 11.63 32.30 6.43
N ASP A 165 11.27 33.47 6.95
CA ASP A 165 9.86 33.87 7.24
C ASP A 165 9.02 32.82 7.98
N GLY A 166 9.61 32.12 8.96
CA GLY A 166 8.91 31.08 9.72
C GLY A 166 8.74 29.75 8.99
N HIS A 167 9.46 29.55 7.89
CA HIS A 167 9.47 28.35 7.09
C HIS A 167 10.82 27.64 7.14
N LEU A 168 10.81 26.31 7.16
CA LEU A 168 11.99 25.47 6.92
C LEU A 168 11.80 24.76 5.58
N TRP A 169 12.86 24.70 4.78
CA TRP A 169 12.79 24.00 3.51
C TRP A 169 14.16 23.52 3.04
N PHE A 170 14.16 22.49 2.21
CA PHE A 170 15.30 22.06 1.41
C PHE A 170 14.85 21.71 -0.01
N GLN A 171 15.79 21.72 -0.94
CA GLN A 171 15.60 21.19 -2.29
C GLN A 171 16.90 20.58 -2.79
N GLY A 172 16.78 19.58 -3.65
CA GLY A 172 17.91 18.87 -4.21
C GLY A 172 17.61 18.26 -5.57
N THR A 173 18.62 17.57 -6.09
CA THR A 173 18.53 16.80 -7.33
C THR A 173 19.27 15.49 -7.11
N LEU A 174 18.61 14.37 -7.39
CA LEU A 174 19.23 13.04 -7.38
C LEU A 174 20.14 12.85 -8.62
N ASP A 175 20.99 11.83 -8.59
CA ASP A 175 21.95 11.54 -9.67
C ASP A 175 21.28 11.25 -11.02
N ASN A 176 20.04 10.74 -11.03
CA ASN A 176 19.24 10.55 -12.24
C ASN A 176 18.57 11.85 -12.74
N GLY A 177 18.87 12.97 -12.09
CA GLY A 177 18.35 14.30 -12.44
C GLY A 177 16.93 14.58 -11.95
N MET A 178 16.36 13.75 -11.06
CA MET A 178 15.08 14.02 -10.40
C MET A 178 15.25 15.13 -9.38
N ARG A 179 14.47 16.19 -9.52
CA ARG A 179 14.44 17.31 -8.57
C ARG A 179 13.39 17.03 -7.49
N TYR A 180 13.71 17.42 -6.27
CA TYR A 180 12.83 17.25 -5.13
C TYR A 180 12.92 18.40 -4.15
N ALA A 181 11.87 18.62 -3.37
CA ALA A 181 11.84 19.62 -2.32
C ALA A 181 10.87 19.25 -1.20
N ALA A 182 11.19 19.67 0.03
CA ALA A 182 10.25 19.67 1.14
C ALA A 182 10.19 21.06 1.77
N GLN A 183 9.01 21.40 2.29
CA GLN A 183 8.79 22.64 3.02
C GLN A 183 7.91 22.40 4.24
N VAL A 184 8.29 22.99 5.37
CA VAL A 184 7.52 23.03 6.61
C VAL A 184 7.18 24.47 6.94
N ARG A 185 5.89 24.77 7.12
CA ARG A 185 5.40 26.06 7.62
C ARG A 185 5.00 25.94 9.07
N VAL A 186 5.48 26.87 9.88
CA VAL A 186 5.26 26.87 11.33
C VAL A 186 4.29 28.00 11.68
N GLN A 187 3.13 27.62 12.22
CA GLN A 187 2.12 28.55 12.74
C GLN A 187 2.10 28.50 14.25
N VAL A 188 2.20 29.66 14.90
CA VAL A 188 2.23 29.78 16.36
C VAL A 188 1.05 30.63 16.81
N VAL A 189 0.30 30.12 17.79
CA VAL A 189 -0.75 30.87 18.46
C VAL A 189 -0.24 31.29 19.84
N GLY A 190 -0.19 32.58 20.10
CA GLY A 190 0.50 33.12 21.26
C GLY A 190 2.02 32.98 21.13
N GLY A 191 2.79 33.63 21.96
CA GLY A 191 4.25 33.54 21.97
C GLY A 191 4.95 34.17 20.77
N SER A 192 6.14 33.64 20.46
CA SER A 192 6.98 34.16 19.36
C SER A 192 7.67 33.02 18.60
N LEU A 193 8.00 33.30 17.35
CA LEU A 193 8.76 32.44 16.43
C LEU A 193 10.00 33.21 15.96
N SER A 194 11.17 32.57 16.02
CA SER A 194 12.42 33.19 15.57
C SER A 194 13.37 32.17 14.95
N LYS A 195 14.19 32.62 14.00
CA LYS A 195 15.29 31.84 13.44
C LYS A 195 16.45 31.79 14.45
N THR A 196 17.08 30.62 14.58
CA THR A 196 18.31 30.42 15.38
C THR A 196 19.14 29.29 14.76
N THR A 197 20.22 28.93 15.41
CA THR A 197 21.01 27.73 15.07
C THR A 197 20.98 26.73 16.23
N ASP A 198 21.03 25.47 15.92
CA ASP A 198 21.21 24.43 16.92
C ASP A 198 22.69 24.29 17.35
N GLU A 199 22.97 23.35 18.26
CA GLU A 199 24.34 23.09 18.75
C GLU A 199 25.32 22.64 17.65
N LYS A 200 24.82 22.13 16.53
CA LYS A 200 25.61 21.72 15.36
C LYS A 200 25.74 22.83 14.33
N GLY A 201 25.21 24.03 14.60
CA GLY A 201 25.23 25.15 13.66
C GLY A 201 24.18 25.08 12.56
N GLN A 202 23.23 24.14 12.60
CA GLN A 202 22.16 24.03 11.62
C GLN A 202 21.07 25.07 11.90
N ALA A 203 20.52 25.66 10.84
CA ALA A 203 19.44 26.61 10.94
C ALA A 203 18.14 25.92 11.39
N VAL A 204 17.48 26.44 12.43
CA VAL A 204 16.27 25.91 13.02
C VAL A 204 15.31 27.06 13.39
N LEU A 205 14.04 26.73 13.62
CA LEU A 205 13.05 27.65 14.18
C LEU A 205 12.87 27.43 15.67
N ASN A 206 12.87 28.50 16.44
CA ASN A 206 12.67 28.49 17.89
C ASN A 206 11.32 29.15 18.20
N VAL A 207 10.47 28.40 18.90
CA VAL A 207 9.16 28.85 19.41
C VAL A 207 9.29 29.09 20.90
N LYS A 208 8.80 30.26 21.39
CA LYS A 208 8.75 30.59 22.81
C LYS A 208 7.35 31.00 23.23
N SER A 209 6.94 30.47 24.38
CA SER A 209 5.71 30.83 25.09
C SER A 209 4.43 30.71 24.24
N ALA A 210 4.35 29.69 23.42
CA ALA A 210 3.16 29.45 22.58
C ALA A 210 2.03 28.76 23.36
N ASP A 211 0.80 29.03 22.96
CA ASP A 211 -0.40 28.28 23.37
C ASP A 211 -0.58 27.03 22.52
N ARG A 212 -0.26 27.15 21.22
CA ARG A 212 -0.39 26.09 20.24
C ARG A 212 0.65 26.27 19.11
N ILE A 213 1.16 25.15 18.62
CA ILE A 213 2.05 25.09 17.45
C ILE A 213 1.37 24.19 16.40
N VAL A 214 1.33 24.64 15.15
CA VAL A 214 0.88 23.83 14.01
C VAL A 214 1.99 23.82 12.97
N LEU A 215 2.39 22.61 12.56
CA LEU A 215 3.34 22.40 11.46
C LEU A 215 2.55 21.87 10.26
N LEU A 216 2.74 22.51 9.11
CA LEU A 216 2.22 22.04 7.83
C LEU A 216 3.42 21.62 6.97
N LEU A 217 3.48 20.33 6.60
CA LEU A 217 4.57 19.78 5.79
C LEU A 217 4.03 19.37 4.42
N SER A 218 4.73 19.76 3.36
CA SER A 218 4.55 19.24 2.01
C SER A 218 5.91 18.86 1.42
N ALA A 219 5.92 17.76 0.66
CA ALA A 219 7.07 17.28 -0.09
C ALA A 219 6.62 16.98 -1.53
N ALA A 220 7.50 17.16 -2.50
CA ALA A 220 7.22 16.94 -3.91
C ALA A 220 8.50 16.64 -4.68
N THR A 221 8.34 15.95 -5.82
CA THR A 221 9.36 15.79 -6.85
C THR A 221 8.88 16.42 -8.16
N ASP A 222 9.74 16.45 -9.17
CA ASP A 222 9.33 16.80 -10.54
C ASP A 222 8.88 15.56 -11.36
N TYR A 223 8.51 14.48 -10.70
CA TYR A 223 7.96 13.31 -11.40
C TYR A 223 6.62 13.60 -12.08
N ALA A 224 6.46 13.09 -13.29
CA ALA A 224 5.19 13.05 -14.00
C ALA A 224 4.98 11.64 -14.58
N ASN A 225 3.82 11.05 -14.32
CA ASN A 225 3.50 9.67 -14.72
C ASN A 225 3.23 9.55 -16.23
N THR A 226 4.16 10.05 -17.06
CA THR A 226 4.09 9.96 -18.51
C THR A 226 5.48 10.03 -19.17
N ARG A 227 5.75 9.05 -20.03
CA ARG A 227 6.97 8.97 -20.83
C ARG A 227 7.11 10.14 -21.82
N ALA A 228 6.01 10.68 -22.31
CA ALA A 228 6.01 11.79 -23.27
C ALA A 228 6.78 13.02 -22.76
N THR A 229 6.81 13.25 -21.45
CA THR A 229 7.60 14.30 -20.80
C THR A 229 8.92 13.80 -20.21
N LYS A 230 9.35 12.57 -20.56
CA LYS A 230 10.52 11.90 -19.98
C LYS A 230 10.37 11.78 -18.44
N TRP A 231 9.17 11.48 -17.98
CA TRP A 231 8.81 11.33 -16.58
C TRP A 231 8.98 12.58 -15.72
N LYS A 232 9.09 13.77 -16.35
CA LYS A 232 9.34 15.04 -15.65
C LYS A 232 8.21 16.05 -15.86
N SER A 233 7.79 16.66 -14.77
CA SER A 233 6.94 17.83 -14.75
C SER A 233 7.76 19.10 -15.05
N ALA A 234 7.17 20.06 -15.73
CA ALA A 234 7.75 21.40 -15.88
C ALA A 234 7.64 22.26 -14.60
N GLU A 235 6.73 21.89 -13.68
CA GLU A 235 6.52 22.63 -12.43
C GLU A 235 7.63 22.28 -11.43
N GLU A 236 8.22 23.31 -10.82
CA GLU A 236 9.26 23.14 -9.81
C GLU A 236 8.67 22.55 -8.52
N PRO A 237 9.32 21.53 -7.89
CA PRO A 237 8.81 20.90 -6.66
C PRO A 237 8.51 21.90 -5.54
N MET A 238 9.35 22.93 -5.38
CA MET A 238 9.13 23.97 -4.38
C MET A 238 7.84 24.76 -4.63
N LYS A 239 7.50 25.07 -5.89
CA LYS A 239 6.26 25.78 -6.24
C LYS A 239 5.02 24.90 -5.98
N VAL A 240 5.14 23.59 -6.20
CA VAL A 240 4.10 22.63 -5.85
C VAL A 240 3.83 22.66 -4.35
N ASN A 241 4.89 22.58 -3.54
CA ASN A 241 4.78 22.65 -2.08
C ASN A 241 4.19 23.98 -1.61
N GLU A 242 4.65 25.09 -2.17
CA GLU A 242 4.14 26.43 -1.85
C GLU A 242 2.62 26.53 -2.07
N ARG A 243 2.15 26.06 -3.23
CA ARG A 243 0.71 26.08 -3.58
C ARG A 243 -0.14 25.31 -2.57
N TYR A 244 0.28 24.10 -2.19
CA TYR A 244 -0.45 23.28 -1.22
C TYR A 244 -0.42 23.91 0.18
N LEU A 245 0.73 24.37 0.62
CA LEU A 245 0.89 24.98 1.94
C LEU A 245 0.11 26.31 2.07
N GLN A 246 0.15 27.18 1.06
CA GLN A 246 -0.63 28.42 1.04
C GLN A 246 -2.14 28.15 1.12
N GLN A 247 -2.62 27.12 0.42
CA GLN A 247 -4.03 26.74 0.48
C GLN A 247 -4.41 26.15 1.85
N ALA A 248 -3.55 25.32 2.43
CA ALA A 248 -3.76 24.74 3.75
C ALA A 248 -3.79 25.81 4.86
N GLU A 249 -2.91 26.79 4.80
CA GLU A 249 -2.90 27.92 5.75
C GLU A 249 -4.21 28.70 5.77
N LYS A 250 -4.80 28.95 4.58
CA LYS A 250 -6.11 29.64 4.48
C LYS A 250 -7.25 28.91 5.17
N TYR A 251 -7.16 27.58 5.25
CA TYR A 251 -8.21 26.78 5.88
C TYR A 251 -8.08 26.73 7.40
N GLY A 252 -6.86 26.72 7.94
CA GLY A 252 -6.60 26.48 9.35
C GLY A 252 -6.86 25.02 9.77
N VAL A 253 -6.26 24.62 10.89
CA VAL A 253 -6.17 23.21 11.32
C VAL A 253 -7.52 22.50 11.48
N ASN A 254 -8.54 23.16 12.00
CA ASN A 254 -9.85 22.53 12.23
C ASN A 254 -10.58 22.23 10.90
N LYS A 255 -10.47 23.10 9.92
CA LYS A 255 -11.06 22.87 8.58
C LYS A 255 -10.27 21.81 7.82
N LEU A 256 -8.93 21.80 7.92
CA LEU A 256 -8.09 20.74 7.36
C LEU A 256 -8.46 19.38 7.95
N LEU A 257 -8.62 19.29 9.28
CA LEU A 257 -9.06 18.06 9.95
C LEU A 257 -10.43 17.60 9.45
N ALA A 258 -11.39 18.51 9.36
CA ALA A 258 -12.73 18.17 8.88
C ALA A 258 -12.71 17.65 7.44
N ARG A 259 -11.90 18.24 6.55
CA ARG A 259 -11.71 17.80 5.17
C ARG A 259 -11.04 16.44 5.08
N HIS A 260 -9.97 16.24 5.86
CA HIS A 260 -9.28 14.97 5.99
C HIS A 260 -10.25 13.85 6.44
N VAL A 261 -10.97 14.08 7.54
CA VAL A 261 -11.90 13.08 8.08
C VAL A 261 -13.01 12.77 7.07
N ALA A 262 -13.57 13.78 6.40
CA ALA A 262 -14.62 13.57 5.40
C ALA A 262 -14.14 12.72 4.22
N ASP A 263 -12.95 12.99 3.70
CA ASP A 263 -12.34 12.22 2.60
C ASP A 263 -12.01 10.78 3.04
N TYR A 264 -11.30 10.65 4.15
CA TYR A 264 -10.86 9.35 4.64
C TYR A 264 -12.04 8.42 4.98
N THR A 265 -13.04 8.94 5.72
CA THR A 265 -14.19 8.14 6.13
C THR A 265 -15.10 7.77 4.97
N ALA A 266 -15.09 8.52 3.87
CA ALA A 266 -15.79 8.14 2.64
C ALA A 266 -15.28 6.81 2.04
N LEU A 267 -14.04 6.42 2.34
CA LEU A 267 -13.46 5.13 1.95
C LEU A 267 -13.51 4.13 3.10
N PHE A 268 -13.08 4.52 4.28
CA PHE A 268 -12.94 3.61 5.41
C PHE A 268 -14.29 3.02 5.85
N ASN A 269 -15.35 3.84 5.91
CA ASN A 269 -16.67 3.43 6.36
C ASN A 269 -17.48 2.61 5.34
N LEU A 270 -16.92 2.33 4.14
CA LEU A 270 -17.58 1.47 3.15
C LEU A 270 -17.65 0.00 3.58
N VAL A 271 -16.82 -0.41 4.54
CA VAL A 271 -16.81 -1.78 5.07
C VAL A 271 -16.65 -1.76 6.58
N GLU A 272 -17.53 -2.46 7.25
CA GLU A 272 -17.47 -2.79 8.67
C GLU A 272 -17.31 -4.31 8.82
N LEU A 273 -16.43 -4.74 9.69
CA LEU A 273 -16.25 -6.16 10.04
C LEU A 273 -16.48 -6.33 11.54
N ASP A 274 -17.58 -6.97 11.90
CA ASP A 274 -17.92 -7.33 13.27
C ASP A 274 -17.81 -8.86 13.41
N LEU A 275 -16.87 -9.30 14.25
CA LEU A 275 -16.68 -10.69 14.59
C LEU A 275 -17.08 -10.90 16.05
N ASP A 276 -18.15 -11.68 16.27
CA ASP A 276 -18.62 -12.11 17.60
C ASP A 276 -19.06 -10.92 18.53
N HIS A 277 -19.44 -9.77 17.94
CA HIS A 277 -19.83 -8.56 18.68
C HIS A 277 -18.85 -8.15 19.79
N SER A 278 -17.60 -8.64 19.72
CA SER A 278 -16.55 -8.30 20.68
C SER A 278 -15.99 -6.89 20.42
N GLN A 279 -15.59 -6.22 21.50
CA GLN A 279 -14.99 -4.90 21.44
C GLN A 279 -13.61 -4.93 22.09
N LEU A 280 -12.72 -4.06 21.60
CA LEU A 280 -11.41 -3.87 22.22
C LEU A 280 -11.59 -3.14 23.56
N ASP A 281 -10.85 -3.58 24.58
CA ASP A 281 -10.76 -2.82 25.83
C ASP A 281 -9.97 -1.52 25.58
N SER A 282 -10.64 -0.38 25.78
CA SER A 282 -10.08 0.95 25.52
C SER A 282 -8.85 1.31 26.38
N LYS A 283 -8.52 0.50 27.36
CA LYS A 283 -7.37 0.66 28.25
C LYS A 283 -6.21 -0.29 27.91
N GLN A 284 -6.46 -1.29 27.08
CA GLN A 284 -5.46 -2.30 26.74
C GLN A 284 -4.62 -1.85 25.55
N THR A 285 -3.30 -1.87 25.68
CA THR A 285 -2.39 -1.54 24.58
C THR A 285 -2.44 -2.64 23.49
N THR A 286 -2.11 -2.27 22.26
CA THR A 286 -2.01 -3.22 21.15
C THR A 286 -1.04 -4.36 21.45
N LYS A 287 0.11 -4.05 22.06
CA LYS A 287 1.07 -5.07 22.50
C LYS A 287 0.45 -6.04 23.52
N ALA A 288 -0.32 -5.54 24.49
CA ALA A 288 -0.98 -6.39 25.48
C ALA A 288 -2.08 -7.26 24.85
N LEU A 289 -2.78 -6.75 23.82
CA LEU A 289 -3.74 -7.54 23.03
C LEU A 289 -3.06 -8.69 22.27
N LEU A 290 -1.91 -8.42 21.63
CA LEU A 290 -1.13 -9.43 20.94
C LEU A 290 -0.62 -10.52 21.89
N GLU A 291 -0.13 -10.14 23.07
CA GLU A 291 0.28 -11.11 24.10
C GLU A 291 -0.90 -11.94 24.66
N ALA A 292 -2.07 -11.34 24.77
CA ALA A 292 -3.28 -12.08 25.16
C ALA A 292 -3.74 -13.03 24.03
N TYR A 293 -3.61 -12.64 22.78
CA TYR A 293 -3.97 -13.43 21.61
C TYR A 293 -3.18 -14.75 21.51
N LYS A 294 -1.91 -14.76 21.94
CA LYS A 294 -1.09 -15.98 22.03
C LYS A 294 -1.72 -17.07 22.91
N LYS A 295 -2.60 -16.70 23.85
CA LYS A 295 -3.28 -17.63 24.76
C LYS A 295 -4.62 -18.08 24.21
N GLN A 296 -5.36 -17.20 23.58
CA GLN A 296 -6.63 -17.50 22.91
C GLN A 296 -6.95 -16.44 21.87
N PRO A 297 -7.59 -16.80 20.75
CA PRO A 297 -8.05 -15.86 19.74
C PRO A 297 -8.95 -14.77 20.33
N ILE A 298 -8.79 -13.54 19.81
CA ILE A 298 -9.59 -12.36 20.17
C ILE A 298 -10.22 -11.82 18.88
N PRO A 299 -11.51 -12.11 18.61
CA PRO A 299 -12.17 -11.71 17.35
C PRO A 299 -12.08 -10.21 17.06
N ALA A 300 -12.15 -9.35 18.09
CA ALA A 300 -11.97 -7.91 17.90
C ALA A 300 -10.56 -7.53 17.40
N LEU A 301 -9.50 -8.25 17.79
CA LEU A 301 -8.16 -8.05 17.27
C LEU A 301 -8.05 -8.52 15.81
N GLU A 302 -8.70 -9.62 15.44
CA GLU A 302 -8.74 -10.09 14.05
C GLU A 302 -9.45 -9.09 13.14
N ALA A 303 -10.58 -8.53 13.59
CA ALA A 303 -11.25 -7.44 12.89
C ALA A 303 -10.38 -6.18 12.80
N LEU A 304 -9.60 -5.86 13.84
CA LEU A 304 -8.63 -4.76 13.84
C LEU A 304 -7.53 -4.99 12.79
N VAL A 305 -6.96 -6.19 12.68
CA VAL A 305 -5.93 -6.53 11.67
C VAL A 305 -6.47 -6.33 10.26
N TYR A 306 -7.70 -6.77 9.98
CA TYR A 306 -8.36 -6.54 8.70
C TYR A 306 -8.52 -5.04 8.40
N GLN A 307 -9.03 -4.27 9.34
CA GLN A 307 -9.22 -2.83 9.16
C GLN A 307 -7.88 -2.07 9.10
N TYR A 308 -6.85 -2.55 9.78
CA TYR A 308 -5.50 -1.97 9.66
C TYR A 308 -4.92 -2.20 8.25
N GLY A 309 -5.11 -3.37 7.65
CA GLY A 309 -4.75 -3.60 6.25
C GLY A 309 -5.46 -2.63 5.29
N ARG A 310 -6.76 -2.37 5.50
CA ARG A 310 -7.50 -1.35 4.73
C ARG A 310 -6.95 0.07 4.97
N TYR A 311 -6.65 0.41 6.21
CA TYR A 311 -6.00 1.69 6.56
C TYR A 311 -4.68 1.87 5.81
N LEU A 312 -3.81 0.86 5.81
CA LEU A 312 -2.51 0.92 5.13
C LEU A 312 -2.68 1.15 3.62
N LEU A 313 -3.63 0.47 2.98
CA LEU A 313 -3.88 0.66 1.54
C LEU A 313 -4.47 2.06 1.23
N ILE A 314 -5.41 2.55 2.02
CA ILE A 314 -5.96 3.92 1.88
C ILE A 314 -4.84 4.96 2.06
N SER A 315 -3.95 4.75 3.03
CA SER A 315 -2.88 5.70 3.37
C SER A 315 -1.72 5.70 2.38
N SER A 316 -1.50 4.59 1.65
CA SER A 316 -0.36 4.44 0.73
C SER A 316 -0.74 4.49 -0.76
N SER A 317 -2.02 4.39 -1.11
CA SER A 317 -2.46 4.28 -2.51
C SER A 317 -3.76 5.02 -2.76
N ARG A 318 -3.67 6.18 -3.39
CA ARG A 318 -4.82 7.05 -3.73
C ARG A 318 -4.74 7.46 -5.19
N LYS A 319 -5.91 7.62 -5.83
CA LYS A 319 -6.03 7.99 -7.24
C LYS A 319 -5.18 9.21 -7.58
N GLY A 320 -4.41 9.12 -8.67
CA GLY A 320 -3.47 10.15 -9.13
C GLY A 320 -2.08 10.07 -8.50
N GLY A 321 -1.84 9.12 -7.57
CA GLY A 321 -0.53 8.79 -7.02
C GLY A 321 0.09 7.54 -7.67
N LEU A 322 1.22 7.11 -7.12
CA LEU A 322 1.89 5.86 -7.46
C LEU A 322 1.38 4.72 -6.56
N PRO A 323 1.54 3.46 -6.98
CA PRO A 323 1.14 2.33 -6.15
C PRO A 323 2.01 2.18 -4.90
N ALA A 324 1.49 1.43 -3.93
CA ALA A 324 2.26 0.93 -2.80
C ALA A 324 3.37 -0.02 -3.30
N ASN A 325 4.62 0.28 -2.97
CA ASN A 325 5.78 -0.57 -3.26
C ASN A 325 5.98 -1.66 -2.19
N LEU A 326 7.14 -2.34 -2.14
CA LEU A 326 7.43 -3.37 -1.14
C LEU A 326 7.30 -2.88 0.32
N GLN A 327 7.52 -1.58 0.57
CA GLN A 327 7.36 -0.97 1.89
C GLN A 327 6.10 -0.07 1.97
N GLY A 328 5.19 -0.20 1.02
CA GLY A 328 4.01 0.68 0.95
C GLY A 328 4.38 2.09 0.51
N LEU A 329 4.39 3.02 1.45
CA LEU A 329 4.76 4.43 1.26
C LEU A 329 5.96 4.82 2.12
N TRP A 330 6.24 4.07 3.18
CA TRP A 330 7.17 4.42 4.25
C TRP A 330 8.53 3.75 4.07
N ASN A 331 9.61 4.54 4.10
CA ASN A 331 10.97 4.07 3.90
C ASN A 331 11.96 5.05 4.54
N ASN A 332 12.83 4.55 5.41
CA ASN A 332 13.83 5.36 6.12
C ASN A 332 15.27 5.18 5.57
N SER A 333 15.42 4.57 4.40
CA SER A 333 16.72 4.24 3.82
C SER A 333 16.85 4.67 2.36
N ASN A 334 18.05 5.12 1.97
CA ASN A 334 18.39 5.35 0.56
C ASN A 334 18.87 4.05 -0.14
N ASN A 335 19.03 2.97 0.63
CA ASN A 335 19.32 1.64 0.13
C ASN A 335 18.41 0.62 0.82
N PRO A 336 17.09 0.67 0.59
CA PRO A 336 16.13 -0.22 1.24
C PRO A 336 16.28 -1.66 0.75
N PRO A 337 15.82 -2.66 1.53
CA PRO A 337 15.75 -4.04 1.09
C PRO A 337 15.01 -4.15 -0.26
N TRP A 338 15.56 -4.96 -1.16
CA TRP A 338 15.05 -5.12 -2.54
C TRP A 338 14.70 -3.78 -3.22
N ARG A 339 15.46 -2.69 -2.91
CA ARG A 339 15.25 -1.35 -3.50
C ARG A 339 13.85 -0.75 -3.27
N SER A 340 13.02 -1.38 -2.43
CA SER A 340 11.57 -1.10 -2.29
C SER A 340 10.85 -1.10 -3.64
N ASP A 341 11.21 -2.01 -4.54
CA ASP A 341 10.72 -2.05 -5.90
C ASP A 341 9.24 -2.46 -6.02
N TYR A 342 8.73 -2.43 -7.25
CA TYR A 342 7.46 -3.07 -7.60
C TYR A 342 7.75 -4.50 -8.04
N HIS A 343 7.88 -5.38 -7.06
CA HIS A 343 8.23 -6.79 -7.27
C HIS A 343 7.07 -7.56 -7.89
N SER A 344 7.29 -8.10 -9.10
CA SER A 344 6.20 -8.54 -9.99
C SER A 344 5.85 -10.03 -9.89
N ASN A 345 6.57 -10.82 -9.09
CA ASN A 345 6.34 -12.25 -9.00
C ASN A 345 5.31 -12.68 -7.94
N ILE A 346 4.84 -11.74 -7.11
CA ILE A 346 3.75 -11.86 -6.14
C ILE A 346 3.44 -10.54 -5.41
N ASN A 347 4.47 -9.77 -4.99
CA ASN A 347 4.36 -8.76 -3.95
C ASN A 347 3.44 -7.60 -4.34
N VAL A 348 3.70 -6.94 -5.49
CA VAL A 348 2.85 -5.83 -5.91
C VAL A 348 1.42 -6.27 -6.18
N GLN A 349 1.22 -7.46 -6.74
CA GLN A 349 -0.10 -8.03 -6.95
C GLN A 349 -0.83 -8.26 -5.63
N MET A 350 -0.15 -8.86 -4.65
CA MET A 350 -0.73 -9.16 -3.34
C MET A 350 -1.11 -7.88 -2.58
N ASN A 351 -0.34 -6.80 -2.69
CA ASN A 351 -0.70 -5.50 -2.10
C ASN A 351 -2.10 -5.03 -2.54
N TYR A 352 -2.52 -5.40 -3.75
CA TYR A 352 -3.79 -4.95 -4.35
C TYR A 352 -4.91 -5.97 -4.33
N TRP A 353 -4.70 -7.21 -3.86
CA TRP A 353 -5.79 -8.18 -3.74
C TRP A 353 -6.96 -7.71 -2.87
N PRO A 354 -6.76 -6.96 -1.78
CA PRO A 354 -7.89 -6.46 -1.00
C PRO A 354 -8.63 -5.28 -1.65
N ALA A 355 -8.07 -4.61 -2.67
CA ALA A 355 -8.62 -3.36 -3.18
C ALA A 355 -10.09 -3.48 -3.61
N GLU A 356 -10.43 -4.48 -4.41
CA GLU A 356 -11.80 -4.67 -4.88
C GLU A 356 -12.68 -5.36 -3.83
N VAL A 357 -12.21 -6.47 -3.26
CA VAL A 357 -12.99 -7.27 -2.30
C VAL A 357 -13.26 -6.55 -0.98
N ALA A 358 -12.39 -5.61 -0.59
CA ALA A 358 -12.58 -4.76 0.59
C ALA A 358 -13.17 -3.38 0.27
N ASN A 359 -13.78 -3.22 -0.93
CA ASN A 359 -14.45 -2.01 -1.40
C ASN A 359 -13.56 -0.74 -1.37
N LEU A 360 -12.31 -0.88 -1.82
CA LEU A 360 -11.31 0.18 -1.93
C LEU A 360 -10.90 0.42 -3.40
N ARG A 361 -11.87 0.38 -4.32
CA ARG A 361 -11.61 0.53 -5.76
C ARG A 361 -10.82 1.79 -6.13
N GLU A 362 -10.96 2.88 -5.37
CA GLU A 362 -10.16 4.09 -5.58
C GLU A 362 -8.68 3.83 -5.37
N SER A 363 -8.35 3.01 -4.36
CA SER A 363 -6.97 2.63 -4.06
C SER A 363 -6.37 1.64 -5.06
N ALA A 364 -7.18 1.01 -5.92
CA ALA A 364 -6.69 0.18 -7.03
C ALA A 364 -6.10 1.03 -8.18
N TRP A 365 -6.63 2.25 -8.40
CA TRP A 365 -6.27 3.09 -9.55
C TRP A 365 -4.77 3.37 -9.70
N PRO A 366 -3.99 3.67 -8.66
CA PRO A 366 -2.55 3.86 -8.82
C PRO A 366 -1.84 2.67 -9.47
N TYR A 367 -2.25 1.44 -9.11
CA TYR A 367 -1.68 0.24 -9.70
C TYR A 367 -2.10 0.03 -11.18
N LEU A 368 -3.36 0.31 -11.50
CA LEU A 368 -3.86 0.23 -12.88
C LEU A 368 -3.19 1.29 -13.77
N ASP A 369 -3.08 2.53 -13.30
CA ASP A 369 -2.40 3.61 -14.00
C ASP A 369 -0.90 3.33 -14.18
N TYR A 370 -0.25 2.75 -13.18
CA TYR A 370 1.14 2.30 -13.24
C TYR A 370 1.34 1.26 -14.36
N ILE A 371 0.51 0.21 -14.40
CA ILE A 371 0.55 -0.80 -15.46
C ILE A 371 0.43 -0.15 -16.84
N ASN A 372 -0.48 0.80 -16.99
CA ASN A 372 -0.69 1.49 -18.26
C ASN A 372 0.49 2.41 -18.64
N SER A 373 1.05 3.15 -17.69
CA SER A 373 2.12 4.14 -17.94
C SER A 373 3.42 3.51 -18.42
N MET A 374 3.72 2.28 -17.97
CA MET A 374 4.96 1.58 -18.31
C MET A 374 4.96 0.90 -19.67
N ARG A 375 3.81 0.71 -20.31
CA ARG A 375 3.64 -0.12 -21.52
C ARG A 375 4.67 0.16 -22.62
N GLU A 376 4.93 1.45 -22.93
CA GLU A 376 5.86 1.82 -23.99
C GLU A 376 7.29 1.39 -23.68
N VAL A 377 7.76 1.63 -22.45
CA VAL A 377 9.10 1.23 -22.02
C VAL A 377 9.23 -0.28 -22.00
N LYS A 378 8.21 -0.97 -21.47
CA LYS A 378 8.20 -2.45 -21.40
C LYS A 378 8.19 -3.08 -22.80
N LYS A 379 7.48 -2.50 -23.77
CA LYS A 379 7.55 -2.95 -25.18
C LYS A 379 8.98 -2.84 -25.73
N ILE A 380 9.65 -1.72 -25.47
CA ILE A 380 11.03 -1.51 -25.92
C ILE A 380 11.97 -2.55 -25.31
N ASN A 381 11.86 -2.77 -23.99
CA ASN A 381 12.71 -3.73 -23.28
C ASN A 381 12.40 -5.17 -23.70
N THR A 382 11.13 -5.52 -23.85
CA THR A 382 10.70 -6.82 -24.36
C THR A 382 11.24 -7.09 -25.77
N GLN A 383 11.19 -6.11 -26.67
CA GLN A 383 11.71 -6.27 -28.04
C GLN A 383 13.22 -6.46 -28.11
N LYS A 384 13.97 -5.89 -27.18
CA LYS A 384 15.43 -6.12 -27.07
C LYS A 384 15.75 -7.56 -26.70
N GLU A 385 15.00 -8.15 -25.77
CA GLU A 385 15.21 -9.53 -25.31
C GLU A 385 14.57 -10.57 -26.21
N PHE A 386 13.37 -10.28 -26.75
CA PHE A 386 12.57 -11.16 -27.59
C PHE A 386 12.27 -10.50 -28.94
N PRO A 387 13.26 -10.40 -29.86
CA PRO A 387 13.06 -9.71 -31.12
C PRO A 387 11.92 -10.30 -31.97
N GLY A 388 11.06 -9.44 -32.48
CA GLY A 388 9.93 -9.84 -33.34
C GLY A 388 8.66 -10.27 -32.62
N VAL A 389 8.66 -10.35 -31.29
CA VAL A 389 7.47 -10.65 -30.49
C VAL A 389 6.63 -9.39 -30.31
N ARG A 390 5.31 -9.48 -30.52
CA ARG A 390 4.37 -8.39 -30.20
C ARG A 390 4.21 -8.24 -28.68
N GLY A 391 3.51 -7.20 -28.26
CA GLY A 391 3.16 -6.98 -26.85
C GLY A 391 4.37 -6.72 -25.94
N TRP A 392 4.26 -7.11 -24.68
CA TRP A 392 5.29 -6.83 -23.67
C TRP A 392 5.18 -7.72 -22.43
N THR A 393 6.32 -7.83 -21.73
CA THR A 393 6.40 -8.43 -20.40
C THR A 393 7.36 -7.68 -19.50
N VAL A 394 7.67 -8.22 -18.32
CA VAL A 394 8.44 -7.56 -17.25
C VAL A 394 9.51 -8.48 -16.67
N LYS A 395 10.54 -7.88 -16.09
CA LYS A 395 11.41 -8.55 -15.12
C LYS A 395 10.81 -8.49 -13.72
N THR A 396 11.45 -9.15 -12.77
CA THR A 396 10.97 -9.27 -11.39
C THR A 396 10.93 -7.93 -10.67
N GLU A 397 12.04 -7.17 -10.73
CA GLU A 397 12.18 -5.85 -10.08
C GLU A 397 11.83 -4.71 -11.05
N ASN A 398 11.02 -3.77 -10.62
CA ASN A 398 10.51 -2.67 -11.46
C ASN A 398 10.47 -1.35 -10.69
N ASN A 399 10.64 -0.23 -11.40
CA ASN A 399 10.55 1.12 -10.87
C ASN A 399 9.40 1.94 -11.47
N ILE A 400 9.35 3.25 -11.17
CA ILE A 400 8.32 4.18 -11.65
C ILE A 400 8.54 4.70 -13.09
N PHE A 401 9.70 4.43 -13.69
CA PHE A 401 10.07 4.88 -15.05
C PHE A 401 9.94 3.75 -16.08
N GLY A 402 9.57 2.56 -15.66
CA GLY A 402 9.58 1.36 -16.49
C GLY A 402 10.91 0.62 -16.54
N GLY A 403 11.94 1.08 -15.81
CA GLY A 403 13.20 0.35 -15.63
C GLY A 403 13.00 -0.94 -14.85
N GLU A 404 13.88 -1.91 -15.10
CA GLU A 404 13.72 -3.26 -14.58
C GLU A 404 15.03 -4.01 -14.44
N SER A 405 15.14 -4.87 -13.43
CA SER A 405 16.31 -5.70 -13.19
C SER A 405 15.96 -7.09 -12.67
N PHE A 406 16.98 -7.85 -12.33
CA PHE A 406 16.91 -9.24 -11.93
C PHE A 406 16.43 -10.16 -13.06
N LEU A 407 15.76 -11.27 -12.78
CA LEU A 407 15.35 -12.27 -13.75
C LEU A 407 14.07 -11.86 -14.50
N TRP A 408 13.93 -12.32 -15.75
CA TRP A 408 12.68 -12.21 -16.47
C TRP A 408 11.57 -12.99 -15.75
N ASN A 409 10.53 -12.28 -15.39
CA ASN A 409 9.26 -12.84 -14.93
C ASN A 409 8.28 -12.79 -16.10
N THR A 410 8.47 -13.67 -17.08
CA THR A 410 7.71 -13.62 -18.33
C THR A 410 6.20 -13.63 -18.15
N PRO A 411 5.59 -14.33 -17.16
CA PRO A 411 4.15 -14.22 -16.90
C PRO A 411 3.75 -13.01 -16.05
N GLY A 412 4.69 -12.18 -15.60
CA GLY A 412 4.40 -11.05 -14.69
C GLY A 412 3.44 -10.02 -15.29
N SER A 413 3.58 -9.69 -16.59
CA SER A 413 2.62 -8.81 -17.26
C SER A 413 1.22 -9.43 -17.35
N ALA A 414 1.12 -10.72 -17.59
CA ALA A 414 -0.15 -11.45 -17.61
C ALA A 414 -0.79 -11.46 -16.20
N TRP A 415 0.02 -11.51 -15.14
CA TRP A 415 -0.50 -11.38 -13.79
C TRP A 415 -0.95 -9.93 -13.50
N TYR A 416 -0.26 -8.92 -14.00
CA TYR A 416 -0.76 -7.54 -13.96
C TYR A 416 -2.12 -7.39 -14.65
N ALA A 417 -2.32 -8.07 -15.76
CA ALA A 417 -3.58 -8.06 -16.51
C ALA A 417 -4.77 -8.58 -15.71
N GLN A 418 -4.54 -9.46 -14.73
CA GLN A 418 -5.58 -9.93 -13.82
C GLN A 418 -6.21 -8.79 -13.02
N ALA A 419 -5.42 -7.84 -12.49
CA ALA A 419 -5.94 -6.69 -11.77
C ALA A 419 -6.84 -5.81 -12.64
N LEU A 420 -6.51 -5.66 -13.93
CA LEU A 420 -7.35 -4.91 -14.89
C LEU A 420 -8.71 -5.59 -15.09
N TRP A 421 -8.73 -6.91 -15.19
CA TRP A 421 -9.97 -7.68 -15.31
C TRP A 421 -10.78 -7.66 -14.02
N GLU A 422 -10.16 -7.87 -12.86
CA GLU A 422 -10.80 -7.83 -11.54
C GLU A 422 -11.50 -6.49 -11.30
N HIS A 423 -10.85 -5.38 -11.64
CA HIS A 423 -11.47 -4.06 -11.53
C HIS A 423 -12.76 -3.96 -12.34
N TYR A 424 -12.75 -4.47 -13.58
CA TYR A 424 -13.99 -4.56 -14.39
C TYR A 424 -15.00 -5.53 -13.77
N ALA A 425 -14.56 -6.71 -13.33
CA ALA A 425 -15.44 -7.76 -12.82
C ALA A 425 -16.27 -7.28 -11.61
N PHE A 426 -15.67 -6.47 -10.73
CA PHE A 426 -16.36 -5.86 -9.60
C PHE A 426 -17.22 -4.65 -9.97
N ASN A 427 -16.77 -3.80 -10.90
CA ASN A 427 -17.39 -2.50 -11.18
C ASN A 427 -18.35 -2.49 -12.39
N ARG A 428 -18.20 -3.43 -13.33
CA ARG A 428 -19.01 -3.59 -14.56
C ARG A 428 -19.03 -2.35 -15.47
N ASP A 429 -18.00 -1.52 -15.42
CA ASP A 429 -17.85 -0.34 -16.27
C ASP A 429 -17.32 -0.76 -17.65
N GLU A 430 -18.22 -0.89 -18.64
CA GLU A 430 -17.84 -1.25 -20.02
C GLU A 430 -16.98 -0.17 -20.71
N LYS A 431 -17.11 1.10 -20.30
CA LYS A 431 -16.25 2.15 -20.85
C LYS A 431 -14.80 1.94 -20.39
N TYR A 432 -14.60 1.70 -19.10
CA TYR A 432 -13.29 1.31 -18.56
C TYR A 432 -12.74 0.07 -19.27
N LEU A 433 -13.56 -0.96 -19.40
CA LEU A 433 -13.13 -2.19 -20.08
C LEU A 433 -12.68 -1.91 -21.51
N ARG A 434 -13.45 -1.15 -22.29
CA ARG A 434 -13.19 -0.86 -23.69
C ARG A 434 -11.98 0.04 -23.91
N GLU A 435 -11.90 1.13 -23.15
CA GLU A 435 -10.95 2.20 -23.42
C GLU A 435 -9.62 2.02 -22.68
N PHE A 436 -9.62 1.29 -21.55
CA PHE A 436 -8.46 1.16 -20.68
C PHE A 436 -7.96 -0.30 -20.61
N ALA A 437 -8.76 -1.24 -20.09
CA ALA A 437 -8.30 -2.59 -19.79
C ALA A 437 -8.08 -3.45 -21.04
N TYR A 438 -9.03 -3.43 -21.99
CA TYR A 438 -9.01 -4.30 -23.17
C TYR A 438 -7.77 -4.15 -24.05
N PRO A 439 -7.30 -2.93 -24.38
CA PRO A 439 -6.07 -2.77 -25.17
C PRO A 439 -4.86 -3.40 -24.49
N ILE A 440 -4.76 -3.32 -23.17
CA ILE A 440 -3.64 -3.89 -22.40
C ILE A 440 -3.74 -5.42 -22.36
N LEU A 441 -4.92 -5.97 -22.07
CA LEU A 441 -5.19 -7.41 -22.13
C LEU A 441 -4.82 -8.00 -23.50
N LYS A 442 -5.17 -7.30 -24.58
CA LYS A 442 -4.85 -7.72 -25.94
C LYS A 442 -3.35 -7.73 -26.20
N GLU A 443 -2.63 -6.66 -25.86
CA GLU A 443 -1.17 -6.57 -26.04
C GLU A 443 -0.42 -7.69 -25.30
N ILE A 444 -0.81 -7.99 -24.08
CA ILE A 444 -0.18 -9.05 -23.31
C ILE A 444 -0.55 -10.42 -23.85
N SER A 445 -1.78 -10.59 -24.37
CA SER A 445 -2.19 -11.82 -25.08
C SER A 445 -1.40 -12.01 -26.37
N GLU A 446 -1.11 -10.95 -27.12
CA GLU A 446 -0.27 -10.98 -28.32
C GLU A 446 1.18 -11.37 -28.00
N PHE A 447 1.72 -10.97 -26.85
CA PHE A 447 3.04 -11.42 -26.39
C PHE A 447 3.07 -12.95 -26.23
N TRP A 448 2.08 -13.52 -25.59
CA TRP A 448 2.03 -14.96 -25.38
C TRP A 448 1.66 -15.73 -26.64
N ASP A 449 0.83 -15.18 -27.54
CA ASP A 449 0.53 -15.74 -28.84
C ASP A 449 1.82 -15.97 -29.66
N ASP A 450 2.74 -15.01 -29.67
CA ASP A 450 4.01 -15.09 -30.38
C ASP A 450 5.08 -15.93 -29.64
N ARG A 451 4.98 -16.08 -28.33
CA ARG A 451 5.97 -16.77 -27.50
C ARG A 451 5.71 -18.25 -27.30
N LEU A 452 4.45 -18.66 -27.32
CA LEU A 452 4.07 -20.05 -27.05
C LEU A 452 4.60 -20.99 -28.15
N VAL A 453 5.07 -22.16 -27.75
CA VAL A 453 5.61 -23.18 -28.66
C VAL A 453 4.61 -24.32 -28.80
N ARG A 454 4.24 -24.63 -30.04
CA ARG A 454 3.40 -25.78 -30.34
C ARG A 454 4.25 -27.03 -30.53
N ARG A 455 3.92 -28.09 -29.82
CA ARG A 455 4.58 -29.39 -29.88
C ARG A 455 3.95 -30.28 -30.97
N PRO A 456 4.65 -31.36 -31.40
CA PRO A 456 4.14 -32.29 -32.41
C PRO A 456 2.80 -32.97 -32.05
N ASP A 457 2.52 -33.14 -30.74
CA ASP A 457 1.26 -33.71 -30.24
C ASP A 457 0.10 -32.71 -30.21
N GLY A 458 0.36 -31.46 -30.63
CA GLY A 458 -0.63 -30.39 -30.65
C GLY A 458 -0.72 -29.59 -29.37
N THR A 459 -0.07 -30.00 -28.28
CA THR A 459 -0.01 -29.20 -27.05
C THR A 459 0.79 -27.91 -27.24
N VAL A 460 0.49 -26.90 -26.44
CA VAL A 460 1.14 -25.61 -26.48
C VAL A 460 1.77 -25.34 -25.12
N VAL A 461 3.04 -24.88 -25.09
CA VAL A 461 3.81 -24.65 -23.88
C VAL A 461 4.49 -23.29 -23.87
N ALA A 462 4.63 -22.70 -22.68
CA ALA A 462 5.48 -21.55 -22.45
C ALA A 462 6.95 -22.02 -22.42
N PRO A 463 7.86 -21.41 -23.21
CA PRO A 463 9.26 -21.79 -23.23
C PRO A 463 10.03 -21.07 -22.12
N LYS A 464 11.04 -21.76 -21.56
CA LYS A 464 12.03 -21.21 -20.61
C LYS A 464 11.40 -20.47 -19.43
N GLY A 465 10.39 -21.08 -18.81
CA GLY A 465 9.76 -20.60 -17.60
C GLY A 465 10.62 -20.85 -16.36
N TRP A 466 10.33 -20.10 -15.32
CA TRP A 466 10.97 -20.25 -14.01
C TRP A 466 9.92 -20.10 -12.91
N SER A 467 9.86 -21.06 -11.98
CA SER A 467 8.95 -20.95 -10.85
C SER A 467 9.61 -20.14 -9.73
N PRO A 468 9.05 -19.01 -9.32
CA PRO A 468 9.62 -18.20 -8.24
C PRO A 468 9.68 -18.97 -6.92
N GLU A 469 10.79 -18.94 -6.15
CA GLU A 469 12.10 -18.39 -6.56
C GLU A 469 13.16 -19.47 -6.45
N HIS A 470 12.91 -20.62 -7.04
CA HIS A 470 13.77 -21.80 -6.98
C HIS A 470 13.62 -22.71 -8.22
N GLY A 471 14.43 -23.77 -8.24
CA GLY A 471 14.37 -24.78 -9.29
C GLY A 471 14.96 -24.34 -10.64
N PRO A 472 14.85 -25.19 -11.67
CA PRO A 472 15.41 -24.93 -12.98
C PRO A 472 14.54 -24.01 -13.81
N THR A 473 15.18 -23.35 -14.78
CA THR A 473 14.49 -22.76 -15.94
C THR A 473 14.23 -23.85 -16.96
N GLU A 474 12.95 -24.14 -17.26
CA GLU A 474 12.56 -25.14 -18.26
C GLU A 474 11.26 -24.76 -18.95
N ASP A 475 10.91 -25.51 -20.00
CA ASP A 475 9.61 -25.31 -20.68
C ASP A 475 8.46 -25.85 -19.80
N ALA A 476 7.29 -25.29 -19.98
CA ALA A 476 6.04 -25.77 -19.38
C ALA A 476 5.99 -25.70 -17.84
N VAL A 477 6.60 -24.70 -17.23
CA VAL A 477 6.45 -24.43 -15.79
C VAL A 477 4.98 -24.12 -15.47
N SER A 478 4.44 -24.75 -14.45
CA SER A 478 3.02 -24.62 -14.07
C SER A 478 2.60 -23.19 -13.75
N TYR A 479 3.47 -22.42 -13.11
CA TYR A 479 3.27 -21.00 -12.83
C TYR A 479 2.93 -20.20 -14.09
N ASP A 480 3.74 -20.34 -15.15
CA ASP A 480 3.53 -19.64 -16.41
C ASP A 480 2.18 -20.05 -17.03
N HIS A 481 1.94 -21.35 -17.14
CA HIS A 481 0.73 -21.89 -17.80
C HIS A 481 -0.57 -21.46 -17.12
N GLN A 482 -0.60 -21.44 -15.80
CA GLN A 482 -1.79 -21.05 -15.04
C GLN A 482 -2.10 -19.55 -15.21
N ILE A 483 -1.07 -18.71 -15.23
CA ILE A 483 -1.23 -17.27 -15.43
C ILE A 483 -1.64 -16.97 -16.89
N ILE A 484 -1.04 -17.65 -17.86
CA ILE A 484 -1.42 -17.52 -19.29
C ILE A 484 -2.87 -17.96 -19.49
N TYR A 485 -3.28 -19.08 -18.88
CA TYR A 485 -4.66 -19.55 -18.93
C TYR A 485 -5.63 -18.48 -18.41
N ASP A 486 -5.33 -17.87 -17.28
CA ASP A 486 -6.14 -16.80 -16.69
C ASP A 486 -6.21 -15.56 -17.62
N LEU A 487 -5.06 -15.11 -18.15
CA LEU A 487 -4.99 -14.01 -19.10
C LEU A 487 -5.89 -14.26 -20.32
N PHE A 488 -5.74 -15.42 -20.98
CA PHE A 488 -6.52 -15.75 -22.16
C PHE A 488 -8.01 -15.84 -21.86
N ASN A 489 -8.37 -16.39 -20.71
CA ASN A 489 -9.75 -16.43 -20.26
C ASN A 489 -10.35 -15.02 -20.08
N ASN A 490 -9.60 -14.13 -19.45
CA ASN A 490 -10.02 -12.76 -19.21
C ASN A 490 -10.11 -11.97 -20.52
N TYR A 491 -9.16 -12.14 -21.45
CA TYR A 491 -9.23 -11.57 -22.79
C TYR A 491 -10.46 -12.08 -23.58
N ILE A 492 -10.72 -13.38 -23.59
CA ILE A 492 -11.88 -14.00 -24.27
C ILE A 492 -13.18 -13.42 -23.73
N GLN A 493 -13.33 -13.31 -22.41
CA GLN A 493 -14.51 -12.72 -21.78
C GLN A 493 -14.66 -11.25 -22.16
N ALA A 494 -13.59 -10.46 -22.05
CA ALA A 494 -13.59 -9.05 -22.41
C ALA A 494 -13.97 -8.83 -23.88
N SER A 495 -13.35 -9.57 -24.80
CA SER A 495 -13.67 -9.53 -26.23
C SER A 495 -15.14 -9.91 -26.52
N THR A 496 -15.67 -10.90 -25.81
CA THR A 496 -17.07 -11.35 -25.96
C THR A 496 -18.05 -10.27 -25.50
N ILE A 497 -17.80 -9.66 -24.33
CA ILE A 497 -18.64 -8.59 -23.77
C ILE A 497 -18.65 -7.38 -24.70
N LEU A 498 -17.47 -6.97 -25.15
CA LEU A 498 -17.29 -5.80 -26.00
C LEU A 498 -17.65 -6.05 -27.48
N LYS A 499 -17.81 -7.31 -27.89
CA LYS A 499 -18.04 -7.74 -29.28
C LYS A 499 -16.92 -7.24 -30.20
N LEU A 500 -15.67 -7.42 -29.80
CA LEU A 500 -14.47 -7.01 -30.53
C LEU A 500 -13.62 -8.21 -30.90
N ASP A 501 -12.85 -8.08 -31.98
CA ASP A 501 -11.78 -8.99 -32.42
C ASP A 501 -12.20 -10.49 -32.48
N ASP A 502 -13.35 -10.80 -33.10
CA ASP A 502 -13.97 -12.13 -33.09
C ASP A 502 -13.01 -13.24 -33.59
N ASP A 503 -12.24 -12.99 -34.65
CA ASP A 503 -11.30 -13.97 -35.17
C ASP A 503 -10.09 -14.17 -34.27
N TYR A 504 -9.56 -13.09 -33.69
CA TYR A 504 -8.47 -13.19 -32.71
C TYR A 504 -8.96 -13.87 -31.42
N ARG A 505 -10.18 -13.61 -30.96
CA ARG A 505 -10.80 -14.34 -29.83
C ARG A 505 -10.87 -15.85 -30.12
N LYS A 506 -11.28 -16.28 -31.30
CA LYS A 506 -11.29 -17.71 -31.70
C LYS A 506 -9.89 -18.31 -31.64
N HIS A 507 -8.89 -17.58 -32.16
CA HIS A 507 -7.50 -18.01 -32.16
C HIS A 507 -6.97 -18.17 -30.71
N ILE A 508 -7.16 -17.19 -29.85
CA ILE A 508 -6.75 -17.24 -28.42
C ILE A 508 -7.50 -18.34 -27.67
N THR A 509 -8.77 -18.60 -28.02
CA THR A 509 -9.54 -19.72 -27.45
C THR A 509 -8.87 -21.06 -27.80
N ALA A 510 -8.49 -21.24 -29.07
CA ALA A 510 -7.79 -22.46 -29.51
C ALA A 510 -6.41 -22.61 -28.84
N LEU A 511 -5.66 -21.52 -28.63
CA LEU A 511 -4.39 -21.55 -27.92
C LEU A 511 -4.59 -21.94 -26.46
N ARG A 512 -5.55 -21.31 -25.76
CA ARG A 512 -5.87 -21.62 -24.35
C ARG A 512 -6.23 -23.10 -24.17
N ASP A 513 -7.05 -23.63 -25.08
CA ASP A 513 -7.53 -25.02 -25.00
C ASP A 513 -6.41 -26.02 -25.30
N ALA A 514 -5.40 -25.62 -26.09
CA ALA A 514 -4.20 -26.40 -26.39
C ALA A 514 -3.09 -26.29 -25.33
N LEU A 515 -3.16 -25.36 -24.37
CA LEU A 515 -2.17 -25.28 -23.29
C LEU A 515 -2.01 -26.61 -22.57
N LEU A 516 -0.77 -26.99 -22.28
CA LEU A 516 -0.48 -28.18 -21.48
C LEU A 516 -1.27 -28.11 -20.16
N LYS A 517 -2.04 -29.14 -19.91
CA LYS A 517 -2.89 -29.19 -18.70
C LYS A 517 -2.07 -29.40 -17.45
N PRO A 518 -2.52 -28.88 -16.29
CA PRO A 518 -1.89 -29.17 -15.00
C PRO A 518 -1.80 -30.68 -14.77
N LYS A 519 -0.66 -31.12 -14.24
CA LYS A 519 -0.36 -32.53 -13.97
C LYS A 519 -0.42 -32.84 -12.48
N ILE A 520 -0.82 -34.05 -12.15
CA ILE A 520 -0.77 -34.60 -10.79
C ILE A 520 0.42 -35.56 -10.74
N GLY A 521 1.33 -35.33 -9.81
CA GLY A 521 2.56 -36.10 -9.68
C GLY A 521 2.39 -37.42 -8.92
N THR A 522 3.47 -38.15 -8.78
CA THR A 522 3.51 -39.55 -8.27
C THR A 522 3.06 -39.69 -6.82
N TRP A 523 3.20 -38.64 -5.98
CA TRP A 523 2.70 -38.66 -4.59
C TRP A 523 1.37 -37.90 -4.41
N GLY A 524 0.71 -37.54 -5.54
CA GLY A 524 -0.61 -36.92 -5.54
C GLY A 524 -0.63 -35.39 -5.48
N GLN A 525 0.53 -34.73 -5.57
CA GLN A 525 0.66 -33.27 -5.60
C GLN A 525 0.32 -32.68 -6.96
N LEU A 526 0.02 -31.39 -7.00
CA LEU A 526 0.02 -30.62 -8.23
C LEU A 526 1.47 -30.31 -8.63
N GLN A 527 1.89 -30.74 -9.83
CA GLN A 527 3.27 -30.56 -10.28
C GLN A 527 3.63 -29.08 -10.50
N GLU A 528 4.78 -28.67 -10.00
CA GLU A 528 5.35 -27.34 -10.22
C GLU A 528 6.06 -27.23 -11.57
N TRP A 529 6.74 -28.29 -11.99
CA TRP A 529 7.40 -28.43 -13.30
C TRP A 529 6.73 -29.49 -14.16
N GLU A 530 7.07 -29.51 -15.44
CA GLU A 530 6.57 -30.55 -16.33
C GLU A 530 7.06 -31.94 -15.93
N THR A 531 8.32 -32.03 -15.54
CA THR A 531 8.93 -33.26 -14.98
C THR A 531 8.53 -33.38 -13.52
N ASP A 532 8.07 -34.57 -13.12
CA ASP A 532 7.69 -34.86 -11.73
C ASP A 532 8.93 -34.93 -10.85
N ARG A 533 9.32 -33.77 -10.31
CA ARG A 533 10.52 -33.59 -9.47
C ARG A 533 10.22 -32.95 -8.13
N ASP A 534 8.97 -32.64 -7.85
CA ASP A 534 8.56 -32.00 -6.61
C ASP A 534 8.96 -32.86 -5.40
N ASP A 535 9.65 -32.24 -4.43
CA ASP A 535 10.04 -32.91 -3.19
C ASP A 535 8.97 -32.68 -2.11
N PRO A 536 8.39 -33.74 -1.54
CA PRO A 536 7.41 -33.60 -0.44
C PRO A 536 8.01 -33.00 0.85
N GLN A 537 9.33 -32.90 0.97
CA GLN A 537 10.02 -32.24 2.10
C GLN A 537 10.32 -30.77 1.84
N ASP A 538 10.13 -30.28 0.60
CA ASP A 538 10.34 -28.88 0.27
C ASP A 538 9.36 -27.95 1.01
N LYS A 539 9.92 -26.99 1.75
CA LYS A 539 9.18 -25.98 2.53
C LYS A 539 9.33 -24.57 1.93
N HIS A 540 9.67 -24.48 0.63
CA HIS A 540 9.85 -23.20 -0.02
C HIS A 540 8.64 -22.29 0.18
N ARG A 541 8.91 -21.00 0.46
CA ARG A 541 7.89 -20.00 0.78
C ARG A 541 6.93 -19.70 -0.40
N HIS A 542 7.43 -19.77 -1.64
CA HIS A 542 6.58 -19.63 -2.82
C HIS A 542 5.81 -20.92 -3.10
N VAL A 543 4.55 -20.77 -3.49
CA VAL A 543 3.67 -21.85 -3.96
C VAL A 543 3.04 -21.44 -5.29
N SER A 544 3.88 -20.93 -6.19
CA SER A 544 3.50 -20.25 -7.43
C SER A 544 2.71 -21.14 -8.39
N HIS A 545 2.95 -22.45 -8.37
CA HIS A 545 2.19 -23.45 -9.13
C HIS A 545 0.75 -23.70 -8.62
N LEU A 546 0.34 -22.97 -7.57
CA LEU A 546 -1.06 -22.95 -7.09
C LEU A 546 -1.81 -21.68 -7.50
N PHE A 547 -1.22 -20.82 -8.36
CA PHE A 547 -1.88 -19.61 -8.86
C PHE A 547 -3.29 -19.89 -9.38
N GLY A 548 -3.49 -21.00 -10.10
CA GLY A 548 -4.79 -21.38 -10.66
C GLY A 548 -5.87 -21.69 -9.62
N LEU A 549 -5.50 -21.89 -8.35
CA LEU A 549 -6.43 -21.99 -7.22
C LEU A 549 -6.77 -20.58 -6.67
N TYR A 550 -5.73 -19.76 -6.46
CA TYR A 550 -5.84 -18.35 -6.05
C TYR A 550 -4.56 -17.57 -6.40
N PRO A 551 -4.65 -16.36 -6.98
CA PRO A 551 -5.85 -15.58 -7.29
C PRO A 551 -6.61 -16.03 -8.53
N GLY A 552 -6.05 -16.91 -9.36
CA GLY A 552 -6.76 -17.53 -10.48
C GLY A 552 -8.00 -18.32 -10.05
N ASN A 553 -8.70 -18.88 -11.03
CA ASN A 553 -9.91 -19.67 -10.81
C ASN A 553 -9.99 -20.93 -11.71
N GLN A 554 -8.83 -21.40 -12.18
CA GLN A 554 -8.70 -22.59 -13.00
C GLN A 554 -9.05 -23.87 -12.22
N PHE A 555 -8.72 -23.90 -10.93
CA PHE A 555 -8.99 -25.02 -10.04
C PHE A 555 -10.08 -24.66 -9.03
N SER A 556 -10.96 -25.61 -8.75
CA SER A 556 -11.94 -25.45 -7.69
C SER A 556 -12.44 -26.79 -7.19
N VAL A 557 -12.85 -26.86 -5.94
CA VAL A 557 -13.45 -28.05 -5.34
C VAL A 557 -14.67 -28.53 -6.14
N LEU A 558 -15.44 -27.59 -6.70
CA LEU A 558 -16.70 -27.91 -7.41
C LEU A 558 -16.48 -28.30 -8.88
N LYS A 559 -15.55 -27.66 -9.58
CA LYS A 559 -15.38 -27.83 -11.06
C LYS A 559 -14.25 -28.79 -11.42
N THR A 560 -13.20 -28.85 -10.60
CA THR A 560 -11.98 -29.64 -10.84
C THR A 560 -11.53 -30.34 -9.55
N PRO A 561 -12.36 -31.23 -8.97
CA PRO A 561 -12.12 -31.80 -7.65
C PRO A 561 -10.77 -32.53 -7.53
N GLU A 562 -10.29 -33.19 -8.59
CA GLU A 562 -9.01 -33.90 -8.59
C GLU A 562 -7.83 -32.93 -8.50
N LEU A 563 -7.86 -31.79 -9.23
CA LEU A 563 -6.83 -30.75 -9.13
C LEU A 563 -6.88 -30.04 -7.79
N ALA A 564 -8.08 -29.80 -7.23
CA ALA A 564 -8.24 -29.23 -5.90
C ALA A 564 -7.70 -30.19 -4.81
N LYS A 565 -7.87 -31.51 -4.97
CA LYS A 565 -7.28 -32.52 -4.10
C LYS A 565 -5.74 -32.48 -4.19
N ALA A 566 -5.19 -32.43 -5.40
CA ALA A 566 -3.75 -32.33 -5.63
C ALA A 566 -3.15 -31.04 -5.01
N ALA A 567 -3.82 -29.91 -5.16
CA ALA A 567 -3.43 -28.66 -4.52
C ALA A 567 -3.42 -28.77 -2.99
N ARG A 568 -4.40 -29.47 -2.39
CA ARG A 568 -4.43 -29.78 -0.95
C ARG A 568 -3.23 -30.61 -0.53
N VAL A 569 -2.84 -31.61 -1.31
CA VAL A 569 -1.66 -32.45 -1.04
C VAL A 569 -0.39 -31.59 -1.06
N THR A 570 -0.23 -30.74 -2.08
CA THR A 570 0.88 -29.78 -2.17
C THR A 570 0.95 -28.86 -0.95
N LEU A 571 -0.16 -28.20 -0.58
CA LEU A 571 -0.20 -27.29 0.58
C LEU A 571 0.12 -27.99 1.88
N THR A 572 -0.35 -29.23 2.06
CA THR A 572 -0.04 -30.03 3.25
C THR A 572 1.46 -30.34 3.33
N ALA A 573 2.11 -30.66 2.21
CA ALA A 573 3.54 -30.92 2.13
C ALA A 573 4.35 -29.63 2.40
N ARG A 574 3.97 -28.50 1.83
CA ARG A 574 4.62 -27.18 2.05
C ARG A 574 4.48 -26.68 3.49
N GLY A 575 3.48 -27.18 4.24
CA GLY A 575 3.23 -26.82 5.63
C GLY A 575 2.61 -25.45 5.82
N ASP A 576 2.30 -25.11 7.07
CA ASP A 576 1.56 -23.90 7.43
C ASP A 576 2.49 -22.71 7.70
N GLU A 577 3.65 -22.96 8.27
CA GLU A 577 4.64 -21.94 8.64
C GLU A 577 5.38 -21.42 7.42
N SER A 578 5.63 -20.11 7.37
CA SER A 578 6.39 -19.44 6.32
C SER A 578 6.55 -17.95 6.64
N THR A 579 7.09 -17.16 5.69
CA THR A 579 7.06 -15.69 5.76
C THR A 579 5.63 -15.16 5.77
N GLY A 580 5.41 -13.94 6.28
CA GLY A 580 4.08 -13.37 6.48
C GLY A 580 3.22 -13.35 5.21
N TRP A 581 3.76 -12.89 4.08
CA TRP A 581 3.02 -12.86 2.81
C TRP A 581 2.66 -14.27 2.30
N SER A 582 3.55 -15.24 2.49
CA SER A 582 3.30 -16.63 2.11
C SER A 582 2.18 -17.25 2.95
N MET A 583 2.17 -16.99 4.26
CA MET A 583 1.09 -17.45 5.13
C MET A 583 -0.25 -16.81 4.75
N ALA A 584 -0.28 -15.52 4.43
CA ALA A 584 -1.47 -14.85 3.93
C ALA A 584 -2.00 -15.50 2.62
N TRP A 585 -1.08 -15.89 1.71
CA TRP A 585 -1.48 -16.63 0.51
C TRP A 585 -2.04 -18.02 0.84
N LYS A 586 -1.43 -18.73 1.77
CA LYS A 586 -1.93 -20.04 2.24
C LYS A 586 -3.32 -19.94 2.87
N VAL A 587 -3.62 -18.87 3.63
CA VAL A 587 -4.99 -18.60 4.13
C VAL A 587 -5.99 -18.54 2.97
N ALA A 588 -5.66 -17.81 1.90
CA ALA A 588 -6.53 -17.69 0.72
C ALA A 588 -6.70 -19.04 -0.01
N PHE A 589 -5.66 -19.83 -0.13
CA PHE A 589 -5.74 -21.18 -0.72
C PHE A 589 -6.66 -22.11 0.06
N TRP A 590 -6.50 -22.20 1.37
CA TRP A 590 -7.34 -23.04 2.20
C TRP A 590 -8.80 -22.60 2.21
N ALA A 591 -9.05 -21.29 2.16
CA ALA A 591 -10.40 -20.75 1.99
C ALA A 591 -11.02 -21.17 0.65
N ARG A 592 -10.25 -21.12 -0.47
CA ARG A 592 -10.69 -21.62 -1.80
C ARG A 592 -10.92 -23.14 -1.82
N LEU A 593 -10.18 -23.88 -1.03
CA LEU A 593 -10.38 -25.32 -0.82
C LEU A 593 -11.55 -25.63 0.12
N GLN A 594 -12.31 -24.63 0.57
CA GLN A 594 -13.44 -24.71 1.49
C GLN A 594 -13.06 -25.33 2.85
N ASP A 595 -11.82 -25.13 3.27
CA ASP A 595 -11.32 -25.56 4.58
C ASP A 595 -11.08 -24.33 5.47
N GLY A 596 -12.19 -23.77 5.97
CA GLY A 596 -12.18 -22.57 6.80
C GLY A 596 -11.43 -22.75 8.11
N ASN A 597 -11.49 -23.96 8.71
CA ASN A 597 -10.78 -24.24 9.96
C ASN A 597 -9.26 -24.21 9.75
N HIS A 598 -8.77 -24.76 8.65
CA HIS A 598 -7.34 -24.71 8.33
C HIS A 598 -6.89 -23.28 7.99
N ALA A 599 -7.68 -22.56 7.18
CA ALA A 599 -7.41 -21.16 6.89
C ALA A 599 -7.33 -20.32 8.19
N TYR A 600 -8.25 -20.52 9.12
CA TYR A 600 -8.27 -19.84 10.41
C TYR A 600 -7.07 -20.19 11.29
N LYS A 601 -6.65 -21.46 11.32
CA LYS A 601 -5.44 -21.90 12.01
C LYS A 601 -4.20 -21.13 11.52
N ILE A 602 -4.03 -20.97 10.19
CA ILE A 602 -2.90 -20.22 9.63
C ILE A 602 -3.02 -18.74 9.96
N LEU A 603 -4.22 -18.16 9.91
CA LEU A 603 -4.45 -16.76 10.30
C LEU A 603 -4.05 -16.51 11.75
N THR A 604 -4.42 -17.39 12.68
CA THR A 604 -4.02 -17.26 14.09
C THR A 604 -2.52 -17.40 14.27
N ASN A 605 -1.87 -18.33 13.56
CA ASN A 605 -0.41 -18.44 13.57
C ASN A 605 0.26 -17.18 13.03
N PHE A 606 -0.25 -16.61 11.94
CA PHE A 606 0.23 -15.37 11.34
C PHE A 606 0.18 -14.18 12.33
N ILE A 607 -0.93 -13.98 13.02
CA ILE A 607 -1.05 -12.93 14.04
C ILE A 607 -0.06 -13.14 15.20
N ASN A 608 0.27 -14.39 15.52
CA ASN A 608 1.23 -14.74 16.57
C ASN A 608 2.71 -14.58 16.16
N LEU A 609 3.03 -14.41 14.86
CA LEU A 609 4.41 -14.15 14.41
C LEU A 609 4.92 -12.77 14.81
N VAL A 610 4.06 -11.85 15.21
CA VAL A 610 4.45 -10.48 15.57
C VAL A 610 5.43 -10.49 16.75
N GLY A 611 6.64 -9.98 16.52
CA GLY A 611 7.71 -9.89 17.51
C GLY A 611 8.76 -11.00 17.46
N GLY A 612 8.77 -11.85 16.42
CA GLY A 612 9.88 -12.73 16.10
C GLY A 612 10.99 -11.99 15.32
N ASP A 613 12.22 -12.50 15.43
CA ASP A 613 13.40 -11.92 14.75
C ASP A 613 13.41 -12.14 13.22
N ASP A 614 12.47 -12.91 12.70
CA ASP A 614 12.35 -13.27 11.28
C ASP A 614 11.26 -12.41 10.60
N ILE A 615 11.61 -11.14 10.34
CA ILE A 615 10.85 -10.26 9.44
C ILE A 615 11.57 -10.24 8.10
N ASP A 616 11.41 -11.29 7.30
CA ASP A 616 11.78 -11.33 5.89
C ASP A 616 10.54 -11.10 5.00
#